data_18c368f80d7ef92f9945bcd61e63d075
#
_entry.id   18c368f80d7ef92f9945bcd61e63d075
#
_cell.length_a   1.000
_cell.length_b   1.000
_cell.length_c   1.000
_cell.angle_alpha   90.00
_cell.angle_beta   90.00
_cell.angle_gamma   90.00
#
_symmetry.space_group_name_H-M   'P 1'
#
loop_
_entity.id
_entity.type
_entity.pdbx_description
1 polymer ?
#
loop_
_entity_poly.entity_id
_entity_poly.type
_entity_poly.pdbx_seq_one_letter_code
_entity_poly.pdbx_strand_id
1 'polypeptide(L)'
;MFEYAERLARWADALRSDTEWTSELESSFDAIGFDESYLSTLKEARRKYNRIKAIKDHIWGMIEIEPSDAWLLDSPLFQRMRHIRQTGLTYLTYPNAHHTRFEHSLGVYFVVKRLLATFRRTKEAFNIAAQHRTYLDIRFTPVAYERHSRQERLLLHAALLHDIGHAVFSHVSERLFAANSDRLRIGKKSIQQFRRSFQEKYDLVDSDIQTGRGKPLAELLTVGIITSSRFARFYRLLPGQPDTDPLPDLCDISTLVLGDRIEPNDFALPELLSGPVDADKIDYMIRDAHKPEHVN
;
A
#
# COMPACT_ATOMS: atom_id res chain seq x y z
N MET A 1 0.26 -19.41 14.20
CA MET A 1 1.20 -18.93 13.19
C MET A 1 0.50 -18.26 11.99
N PHE A 2 -0.77 -18.56 11.72
CA PHE A 2 -1.59 -17.93 10.66
C PHE A 2 -2.54 -16.85 11.19
N GLU A 3 -2.33 -16.41 12.42
CA GLU A 3 -3.34 -15.68 13.19
C GLU A 3 -3.70 -14.30 12.61
N TYR A 4 -2.71 -13.54 12.13
CA TYR A 4 -2.96 -12.20 11.57
C TYR A 4 -3.66 -12.23 10.21
N ALA A 5 -3.19 -13.05 9.28
CA ALA A 5 -3.81 -13.18 7.96
C ALA A 5 -5.23 -13.73 8.05
N GLU A 6 -5.47 -14.69 8.95
CA GLU A 6 -6.81 -15.24 9.22
C GLU A 6 -7.74 -14.21 9.89
N ARG A 7 -7.23 -13.39 10.80
CA ARG A 7 -7.99 -12.30 11.43
C ARG A 7 -8.37 -11.26 10.39
N LEU A 8 -7.43 -10.86 9.53
CA LEU A 8 -7.69 -9.91 8.46
C LEU A 8 -8.69 -10.47 7.44
N ALA A 9 -8.57 -11.74 7.06
CA ALA A 9 -9.53 -12.40 6.19
C ALA A 9 -10.94 -12.40 6.79
N ARG A 10 -11.08 -12.73 8.08
CA ARG A 10 -12.38 -12.66 8.79
C ARG A 10 -12.96 -11.26 8.81
N TRP A 11 -12.12 -10.23 9.00
CA TRP A 11 -12.60 -8.85 8.95
C TRP A 11 -12.99 -8.43 7.53
N ALA A 12 -12.19 -8.81 6.52
CA ALA A 12 -12.51 -8.57 5.11
C ALA A 12 -13.83 -9.22 4.70
N ASP A 13 -14.08 -10.47 5.11
CA ASP A 13 -15.34 -11.17 4.87
C ASP A 13 -16.51 -10.48 5.57
N ALA A 14 -16.30 -10.00 6.80
CA ALA A 14 -17.31 -9.24 7.51
C ALA A 14 -17.64 -7.91 6.84
N LEU A 15 -16.64 -7.19 6.28
CA LEU A 15 -16.89 -5.97 5.49
C LEU A 15 -17.62 -6.29 4.18
N ARG A 16 -17.24 -7.34 3.48
CA ARG A 16 -17.92 -7.79 2.26
C ARG A 16 -19.36 -8.19 2.49
N SER A 17 -19.65 -8.71 3.67
CA SER A 17 -21.01 -9.08 4.10
C SER A 17 -21.84 -7.89 4.60
N ASP A 18 -21.19 -6.75 4.88
CA ASP A 18 -21.88 -5.50 5.26
C ASP A 18 -22.41 -4.82 3.99
N THR A 19 -23.70 -5.00 3.75
CA THR A 19 -24.37 -4.52 2.53
C THR A 19 -24.31 -3.01 2.38
N GLU A 20 -24.26 -2.26 3.48
CA GLU A 20 -24.20 -0.79 3.45
C GLU A 20 -22.81 -0.31 3.10
N TRP A 21 -21.78 -0.83 3.76
CA TRP A 21 -20.40 -0.57 3.41
C TRP A 21 -20.13 -0.90 1.94
N THR A 22 -20.55 -2.08 1.50
CA THR A 22 -20.36 -2.54 0.13
C THR A 22 -21.06 -1.62 -0.86
N SER A 23 -22.32 -1.24 -0.62
CA SER A 23 -23.08 -0.36 -1.50
C SER A 23 -22.43 1.03 -1.64
N GLU A 24 -21.96 1.63 -0.55
CA GLU A 24 -21.31 2.94 -0.60
C GLU A 24 -19.94 2.89 -1.28
N LEU A 25 -19.16 1.85 -0.99
CA LEU A 25 -17.86 1.66 -1.63
C LEU A 25 -18.02 1.44 -3.14
N GLU A 26 -19.00 0.62 -3.55
CA GLU A 26 -19.32 0.39 -4.96
C GLU A 26 -19.77 1.70 -5.66
N SER A 27 -20.65 2.47 -5.01
CA SER A 27 -21.06 3.79 -5.51
C SER A 27 -19.87 4.75 -5.65
N SER A 28 -18.94 4.73 -4.69
CA SER A 28 -17.74 5.55 -4.74
C SER A 28 -16.79 5.11 -5.87
N PHE A 29 -16.69 3.82 -6.14
CA PHE A 29 -15.93 3.30 -7.26
C PHE A 29 -16.55 3.70 -8.61
N ASP A 30 -17.87 3.61 -8.75
CA ASP A 30 -18.58 4.06 -9.95
C ASP A 30 -18.35 5.55 -10.22
N ALA A 31 -18.39 6.38 -9.17
CA ALA A 31 -18.18 7.82 -9.28
C ALA A 31 -16.79 8.21 -9.82
N ILE A 32 -15.79 7.38 -9.63
CA ILE A 32 -14.42 7.60 -10.16
C ILE A 32 -14.13 6.81 -11.44
N GLY A 33 -15.12 6.12 -12.01
CA GLY A 33 -14.94 5.28 -13.20
C GLY A 33 -14.23 3.95 -12.96
N PHE A 34 -14.15 3.48 -11.71
CA PHE A 34 -13.67 2.15 -11.36
C PHE A 34 -14.84 1.18 -11.32
N ASP A 35 -15.57 1.09 -12.42
CA ASP A 35 -16.85 0.40 -12.58
C ASP A 35 -16.73 -0.91 -13.38
N GLU A 36 -17.86 -1.57 -13.62
CA GLU A 36 -17.92 -2.83 -14.38
C GLU A 36 -17.50 -2.65 -15.86
N SER A 37 -17.76 -1.47 -16.43
CA SER A 37 -17.33 -1.16 -17.80
C SER A 37 -15.81 -1.11 -17.89
N TYR A 38 -15.16 -0.46 -16.93
CA TYR A 38 -13.71 -0.45 -16.82
C TYR A 38 -13.13 -1.86 -16.68
N LEU A 39 -13.66 -2.70 -15.79
CA LEU A 39 -13.20 -4.07 -15.60
C LEU A 39 -13.38 -4.93 -16.86
N SER A 40 -14.46 -4.73 -17.59
CA SER A 40 -14.71 -5.43 -18.87
C SER A 40 -13.68 -5.05 -19.92
N THR A 41 -13.38 -3.75 -20.04
CA THR A 41 -12.34 -3.23 -20.95
C THR A 41 -10.96 -3.82 -20.63
N LEU A 42 -10.61 -3.92 -19.34
CA LEU A 42 -9.36 -4.52 -18.92
C LEU A 42 -9.27 -6.00 -19.28
N LYS A 43 -10.35 -6.74 -19.13
CA LYS A 43 -10.39 -8.17 -19.48
C LYS A 43 -10.07 -8.39 -20.95
N GLU A 44 -10.53 -7.52 -21.84
CA GLU A 44 -10.21 -7.54 -23.27
C GLU A 44 -8.77 -7.10 -23.56
N ALA A 45 -8.27 -6.09 -22.81
CA ALA A 45 -6.95 -5.52 -22.97
C ALA A 45 -5.83 -6.42 -22.43
N ARG A 46 -6.11 -7.34 -21.49
CA ARG A 46 -5.11 -8.21 -20.83
C ARG A 46 -4.13 -8.88 -21.78
N ARG A 47 -4.54 -9.19 -22.99
CA ARG A 47 -3.71 -9.84 -24.02
C ARG A 47 -2.77 -8.89 -24.76
N LYS A 48 -3.02 -7.57 -24.73
CA LYS A 48 -2.33 -6.58 -25.56
C LYS A 48 -1.26 -5.78 -24.83
N TYR A 49 -1.38 -5.59 -23.52
CA TYR A 49 -0.52 -4.71 -22.75
C TYR A 49 0.32 -5.50 -21.73
N ASN A 50 1.50 -5.93 -22.17
CA ASN A 50 2.50 -6.57 -21.32
C ASN A 50 3.87 -5.90 -21.55
N ARG A 51 3.94 -4.57 -21.35
CA ARG A 51 5.15 -3.79 -21.57
C ARG A 51 5.56 -3.07 -20.30
N ILE A 52 6.86 -3.01 -20.05
CA ILE A 52 7.45 -2.15 -19.04
C ILE A 52 7.11 -0.70 -19.39
N LYS A 53 6.65 0.06 -18.40
CA LYS A 53 6.36 1.48 -18.49
C LYS A 53 7.46 2.24 -17.75
N ALA A 54 7.93 3.35 -18.30
CA ALA A 54 8.86 4.23 -17.61
C ALA A 54 8.17 5.56 -17.30
N ILE A 55 8.27 5.99 -16.04
CA ILE A 55 7.72 7.27 -15.56
C ILE A 55 8.88 8.12 -15.07
N LYS A 56 8.96 9.37 -15.53
CA LYS A 56 9.95 10.32 -15.04
C LYS A 56 9.44 10.99 -13.77
N ASP A 57 10.11 10.76 -12.65
CA ASP A 57 9.95 11.48 -11.40
C ASP A 57 11.09 12.48 -11.24
N HIS A 58 10.81 13.68 -10.70
CA HIS A 58 11.82 14.73 -10.59
C HIS A 58 12.81 14.49 -9.44
N ILE A 59 12.46 13.64 -8.46
CA ILE A 59 13.35 13.24 -7.36
C ILE A 59 14.18 12.02 -7.75
N TRP A 60 13.50 10.98 -8.24
CA TRP A 60 14.10 9.66 -8.45
C TRP A 60 14.54 9.38 -9.90
N GLY A 61 14.26 10.31 -10.82
CA GLY A 61 14.58 10.14 -12.23
C GLY A 61 13.61 9.19 -12.94
N MET A 62 14.12 8.29 -13.78
CA MET A 62 13.31 7.33 -14.52
C MET A 62 12.97 6.12 -13.66
N ILE A 63 11.69 5.90 -13.42
CA ILE A 63 11.17 4.78 -12.66
C ILE A 63 10.56 3.76 -13.65
N GLU A 64 11.14 2.58 -13.70
CA GLU A 64 10.63 1.47 -14.49
C GLU A 64 9.56 0.71 -13.72
N ILE A 65 8.41 0.53 -14.35
CA ILE A 65 7.20 -0.06 -13.80
C ILE A 65 6.90 -1.36 -14.55
N GLU A 66 6.80 -2.45 -13.82
CA GLU A 66 6.41 -3.75 -14.37
C GLU A 66 4.96 -3.73 -14.87
N PRO A 67 4.59 -4.62 -15.80
CA PRO A 67 3.23 -4.60 -16.38
C PRO A 67 2.10 -4.69 -15.36
N SER A 68 2.22 -5.55 -14.34
CA SER A 68 1.22 -5.66 -13.25
C SER A 68 1.07 -4.36 -12.48
N ASP A 69 2.19 -3.74 -12.14
CA ASP A 69 2.25 -2.51 -11.37
C ASP A 69 1.75 -1.33 -12.20
N ALA A 70 2.03 -1.32 -13.51
CA ALA A 70 1.51 -0.32 -14.45
C ALA A 70 -0.03 -0.33 -14.51
N TRP A 71 -0.66 -1.50 -14.44
CA TRP A 71 -2.11 -1.60 -14.41
C TRP A 71 -2.70 -1.10 -13.09
N LEU A 72 -2.03 -1.35 -11.96
CA LEU A 72 -2.40 -0.73 -10.68
C LEU A 72 -2.34 0.79 -10.77
N LEU A 73 -1.22 1.33 -11.26
CA LEU A 73 -1.00 2.76 -11.43
C LEU A 73 -2.02 3.41 -12.37
N ASP A 74 -2.37 2.76 -13.47
CA ASP A 74 -3.29 3.30 -14.47
C ASP A 74 -4.77 3.12 -14.07
N SER A 75 -5.07 2.44 -12.96
CA SER A 75 -6.45 2.29 -12.49
C SER A 75 -7.04 3.65 -12.08
N PRO A 76 -8.34 3.89 -12.33
CA PRO A 76 -9.01 5.12 -11.88
C PRO A 76 -8.86 5.34 -10.37
N LEU A 77 -8.85 4.25 -9.61
CA LEU A 77 -8.68 4.28 -8.17
C LEU A 77 -7.31 4.85 -7.77
N PHE A 78 -6.23 4.46 -8.44
CA PHE A 78 -4.89 5.00 -8.19
C PHE A 78 -4.72 6.40 -8.78
N GLN A 79 -5.25 6.65 -9.99
CA GLN A 79 -5.17 7.95 -10.65
C GLN A 79 -5.83 9.08 -9.85
N ARG A 80 -6.83 8.77 -9.01
CA ARG A 80 -7.43 9.71 -8.05
C ARG A 80 -6.37 10.38 -7.17
N MET A 81 -5.27 9.68 -6.83
CA MET A 81 -4.21 10.20 -5.96
C MET A 81 -3.43 11.37 -6.57
N ARG A 82 -3.51 11.60 -7.89
CA ARG A 82 -2.99 12.81 -8.54
C ARG A 82 -3.67 14.10 -8.09
N HIS A 83 -4.86 13.99 -7.52
CA HIS A 83 -5.66 15.12 -7.03
C HIS A 83 -5.60 15.27 -5.51
N ILE A 84 -4.81 14.43 -4.83
CA ILE A 84 -4.62 14.47 -3.38
C ILE A 84 -3.19 14.90 -3.08
N ARG A 85 -3.06 16.07 -2.48
CA ARG A 85 -1.74 16.58 -2.08
C ARG A 85 -1.22 15.84 -0.85
N GLN A 86 0.06 15.43 -0.87
CA GLN A 86 0.69 14.71 0.24
C GLN A 86 0.64 15.52 1.54
N THR A 87 0.96 16.80 1.46
CA THR A 87 1.05 17.70 2.60
C THR A 87 -0.26 18.50 2.85
N GLY A 88 -1.34 18.16 2.16
CA GLY A 88 -2.64 18.79 2.32
C GLY A 88 -2.63 20.29 1.98
N LEU A 89 -2.89 21.16 2.95
CA LEU A 89 -2.96 22.61 2.78
C LEU A 89 -1.64 23.33 3.01
N THR A 90 -0.54 22.62 3.26
CA THR A 90 0.78 23.20 3.56
C THR A 90 1.30 24.13 2.47
N TYR A 91 0.89 23.93 1.22
CA TYR A 91 1.24 24.80 0.10
C TYR A 91 0.80 26.26 0.27
N LEU A 92 -0.15 26.54 1.15
CA LEU A 92 -0.57 27.92 1.47
C LEU A 92 0.53 28.69 2.21
N THR A 93 1.39 28.01 2.95
CA THR A 93 2.53 28.57 3.66
C THR A 93 3.89 28.24 3.03
N TYR A 94 3.95 27.10 2.35
CA TYR A 94 5.13 26.61 1.63
C TYR A 94 4.78 26.39 0.16
N PRO A 95 4.94 27.42 -0.71
CA PRO A 95 4.43 27.40 -2.09
C PRO A 95 4.93 26.23 -2.95
N ASN A 96 6.05 25.61 -2.58
CA ASN A 96 6.62 24.46 -3.30
C ASN A 96 6.05 23.09 -2.86
N ALA A 97 5.21 23.04 -1.83
CA ALA A 97 4.62 21.80 -1.30
C ALA A 97 3.39 21.36 -2.13
N HIS A 98 3.59 21.11 -3.43
CA HIS A 98 2.51 20.77 -4.36
C HIS A 98 2.46 19.30 -4.77
N HIS A 99 3.47 18.51 -4.39
CA HIS A 99 3.51 17.10 -4.77
C HIS A 99 2.30 16.32 -4.25
N THR A 100 1.91 15.34 -5.02
CA THR A 100 0.71 14.55 -4.81
C THR A 100 1.04 13.21 -4.17
N ARG A 101 0.02 12.54 -3.60
CA ARG A 101 0.17 11.17 -3.11
C ARG A 101 0.49 10.19 -4.23
N PHE A 102 0.12 10.49 -5.47
CA PHE A 102 0.55 9.70 -6.62
C PHE A 102 2.07 9.70 -6.79
N GLU A 103 2.69 10.87 -6.75
CA GLU A 103 4.14 11.02 -6.88
C GLU A 103 4.85 10.37 -5.69
N HIS A 104 4.32 10.55 -4.49
CA HIS A 104 4.83 9.94 -3.27
C HIS A 104 4.78 8.40 -3.34
N SER A 105 3.61 7.81 -3.60
CA SER A 105 3.49 6.34 -3.70
C SER A 105 4.39 5.75 -4.79
N LEU A 106 4.58 6.47 -5.90
CA LEU A 106 5.51 6.08 -6.94
C LEU A 106 6.96 6.12 -6.44
N GLY A 107 7.32 7.12 -5.64
CA GLY A 107 8.63 7.22 -5.01
C GLY A 107 8.87 6.14 -3.97
N VAL A 108 7.89 5.84 -3.12
CA VAL A 108 7.95 4.72 -2.16
C VAL A 108 8.17 3.39 -2.88
N TYR A 109 7.43 3.15 -3.96
CA TYR A 109 7.64 1.98 -4.83
C TYR A 109 9.08 1.90 -5.34
N PHE A 110 9.64 3.03 -5.83
CA PHE A 110 11.02 3.08 -6.32
C PHE A 110 12.02 2.76 -5.22
N VAL A 111 11.87 3.35 -4.04
CA VAL A 111 12.75 3.11 -2.88
C VAL A 111 12.71 1.65 -2.48
N VAL A 112 11.52 1.06 -2.34
CA VAL A 112 11.35 -0.39 -2.04
C VAL A 112 12.07 -1.23 -3.09
N LYS A 113 11.87 -0.95 -4.40
CA LYS A 113 12.53 -1.68 -5.50
C LYS A 113 14.07 -1.61 -5.39
N ARG A 114 14.61 -0.44 -5.02
CA ARG A 114 16.05 -0.22 -4.81
C ARG A 114 16.57 -0.98 -3.58
N LEU A 115 15.84 -0.97 -2.47
CA LEU A 115 16.20 -1.70 -1.26
C LEU A 115 16.21 -3.21 -1.52
N LEU A 116 15.19 -3.75 -2.17
CA LEU A 116 15.12 -5.16 -2.56
C LEU A 116 16.30 -5.56 -3.46
N ALA A 117 16.65 -4.73 -4.45
CA ALA A 117 17.81 -4.98 -5.31
C ALA A 117 19.12 -4.99 -4.51
N THR A 118 19.25 -4.12 -3.51
CA THR A 118 20.42 -4.08 -2.62
C THR A 118 20.51 -5.34 -1.77
N PHE A 119 19.40 -5.78 -1.19
CA PHE A 119 19.38 -7.04 -0.41
C PHE A 119 19.76 -8.26 -1.25
N ARG A 120 19.27 -8.34 -2.50
CA ARG A 120 19.67 -9.43 -3.41
C ARG A 120 21.18 -9.46 -3.64
N ARG A 121 21.77 -8.30 -3.97
CA ARG A 121 23.23 -8.18 -4.18
C ARG A 121 24.04 -8.54 -2.93
N THR A 122 23.61 -8.05 -1.77
CA THR A 122 24.27 -8.33 -0.50
C THR A 122 24.25 -9.84 -0.21
N LYS A 123 23.12 -10.50 -0.45
CA LYS A 123 23.01 -11.95 -0.28
C LYS A 123 23.93 -12.73 -1.22
N GLU A 124 23.99 -12.37 -2.49
CA GLU A 124 24.91 -12.98 -3.45
C GLU A 124 26.36 -12.85 -2.96
N ALA A 125 26.75 -11.64 -2.51
CA ALA A 125 28.06 -11.40 -1.93
C ALA A 125 28.33 -12.26 -0.68
N PHE A 126 27.35 -12.42 0.22
CA PHE A 126 27.45 -13.30 1.39
C PHE A 126 27.58 -14.76 1.01
N ASN A 127 26.81 -15.26 0.05
CA ASN A 127 26.91 -16.64 -0.42
C ASN A 127 28.28 -16.91 -1.03
N ILE A 128 28.82 -16.00 -1.81
CA ILE A 128 30.18 -16.08 -2.37
C ILE A 128 31.22 -16.08 -1.23
N ALA A 129 31.12 -15.16 -0.27
CA ALA A 129 32.02 -15.08 0.87
C ALA A 129 31.97 -16.34 1.76
N ALA A 130 30.77 -16.89 1.98
CA ALA A 130 30.59 -18.14 2.73
C ALA A 130 31.21 -19.33 2.02
N GLN A 131 31.16 -19.41 0.70
CA GLN A 131 31.80 -20.44 -0.10
C GLN A 131 33.35 -20.36 -0.01
N HIS A 132 33.90 -19.16 0.17
CA HIS A 132 35.34 -18.92 0.26
C HIS A 132 35.87 -18.89 1.70
N ARG A 133 35.10 -19.34 2.71
CA ARG A 133 35.47 -19.37 4.15
C ARG A 133 36.03 -18.05 4.70
N THR A 134 35.60 -16.92 4.20
CA THR A 134 35.99 -15.62 4.75
C THR A 134 35.10 -15.29 5.93
N TYR A 135 35.69 -15.08 7.11
CA TYR A 135 35.01 -14.81 8.38
C TYR A 135 34.19 -13.51 8.28
N LEU A 136 32.88 -13.63 8.14
CA LEU A 136 31.92 -12.59 8.52
C LEU A 136 30.93 -13.25 9.47
N ASP A 137 31.09 -12.97 10.77
CA ASP A 137 30.24 -13.49 11.86
C ASP A 137 28.91 -12.68 11.91
N ILE A 138 28.18 -12.73 10.82
CA ILE A 138 26.82 -12.19 10.76
C ILE A 138 25.89 -13.37 10.56
N ARG A 139 25.16 -13.74 11.63
CA ARG A 139 24.12 -14.76 11.61
C ARG A 139 22.92 -14.31 10.77
N PHE A 140 23.09 -14.23 9.47
CA PHE A 140 22.00 -14.22 8.52
C PHE A 140 21.59 -15.66 8.24
N THR A 141 20.43 -16.08 8.71
CA THR A 141 19.88 -17.39 8.39
C THR A 141 19.45 -17.43 6.92
N PRO A 142 20.01 -18.33 6.09
CA PRO A 142 19.75 -18.38 4.64
C PRO A 142 18.33 -18.82 4.24
N VAL A 143 17.47 -19.15 5.21
CA VAL A 143 16.21 -19.90 4.99
C VAL A 143 15.10 -19.10 4.30
N ALA A 144 15.20 -17.79 4.25
CA ALA A 144 14.09 -16.96 3.81
C ALA A 144 14.00 -16.67 2.29
N TYR A 145 15.00 -17.02 1.47
CA TYR A 145 15.15 -16.37 0.15
C TYR A 145 14.56 -17.08 -1.09
N GLU A 146 14.20 -18.35 -1.05
CA GLU A 146 13.60 -19.02 -2.23
C GLU A 146 12.11 -18.70 -2.44
N ARG A 147 11.44 -18.14 -1.43
CA ARG A 147 10.03 -17.73 -1.50
C ARG A 147 9.80 -16.29 -2.00
N HIS A 148 10.84 -15.57 -2.33
CA HIS A 148 10.83 -14.10 -2.43
C HIS A 148 10.12 -13.49 -3.63
N SER A 149 9.90 -14.15 -4.73
CA SER A 149 9.25 -13.52 -5.88
C SER A 149 7.80 -13.10 -5.58
N ARG A 150 7.06 -13.89 -4.79
CA ARG A 150 5.70 -13.53 -4.36
C ARG A 150 5.73 -12.41 -3.33
N GLN A 151 6.51 -12.56 -2.26
CA GLN A 151 6.59 -11.58 -1.17
C GLN A 151 7.09 -10.21 -1.64
N GLU A 152 8.11 -10.17 -2.51
CA GLU A 152 8.61 -8.94 -3.10
C GLU A 152 7.53 -8.24 -3.95
N ARG A 153 6.76 -8.99 -4.74
CA ARG A 153 5.63 -8.45 -5.50
C ARG A 153 4.57 -7.87 -4.56
N LEU A 154 4.20 -8.59 -3.49
CA LEU A 154 3.23 -8.10 -2.51
C LEU A 154 3.71 -6.83 -1.82
N LEU A 155 5.00 -6.73 -1.49
CA LEU A 155 5.59 -5.53 -0.90
C LEU A 155 5.59 -4.35 -1.88
N LEU A 156 5.89 -4.58 -3.16
CA LEU A 156 5.81 -3.54 -4.19
C LEU A 156 4.37 -3.06 -4.39
N HIS A 157 3.40 -3.97 -4.40
CA HIS A 157 1.98 -3.60 -4.45
C HIS A 157 1.55 -2.87 -3.18
N ALA A 158 2.01 -3.29 -1.99
CA ALA A 158 1.76 -2.58 -0.74
C ALA A 158 2.34 -1.15 -0.78
N ALA A 159 3.56 -0.99 -1.31
CA ALA A 159 4.19 0.32 -1.49
C ALA A 159 3.40 1.25 -2.43
N LEU A 160 2.77 0.72 -3.48
CA LEU A 160 1.87 1.52 -4.33
C LEU A 160 0.56 1.86 -3.62
N LEU A 161 -0.01 0.91 -2.89
CA LEU A 161 -1.39 0.99 -2.39
C LEU A 161 -1.51 1.57 -0.98
N HIS A 162 -0.42 1.77 -0.22
CA HIS A 162 -0.48 2.13 1.20
C HIS A 162 -1.31 3.39 1.48
N ASP A 163 -1.29 4.33 0.57
CA ASP A 163 -1.93 5.65 0.69
C ASP A 163 -3.31 5.77 0.00
N ILE A 164 -3.81 4.68 -0.60
CA ILE A 164 -4.99 4.74 -1.48
C ILE A 164 -6.28 5.13 -0.71
N GLY A 165 -6.31 4.95 0.60
CA GLY A 165 -7.44 5.33 1.46
C GLY A 165 -7.46 6.78 1.91
N HIS A 166 -6.45 7.59 1.56
CA HIS A 166 -6.42 9.00 1.99
C HIS A 166 -7.48 9.86 1.32
N ALA A 167 -8.02 10.80 2.12
CA ALA A 167 -8.96 11.82 1.67
C ALA A 167 -8.24 13.04 1.10
N VAL A 168 -9.01 13.94 0.45
CA VAL A 168 -8.51 15.06 -0.37
C VAL A 168 -7.54 16.00 0.36
N PHE A 169 -7.75 16.25 1.66
CA PHE A 169 -6.86 17.11 2.45
C PHE A 169 -5.87 16.33 3.32
N SER A 170 -5.62 15.06 3.00
CA SER A 170 -4.61 14.24 3.69
C SER A 170 -4.79 14.26 5.22
N HIS A 171 -3.73 14.52 6.00
CA HIS A 171 -3.78 14.55 7.46
C HIS A 171 -4.73 15.60 8.07
N VAL A 172 -5.07 16.68 7.34
CA VAL A 172 -6.08 17.64 7.79
C VAL A 172 -7.47 16.99 7.81
N SER A 173 -7.80 16.19 6.79
CA SER A 173 -9.03 15.40 6.77
C SER A 173 -9.08 14.41 7.93
N GLU A 174 -7.99 13.75 8.25
CA GLU A 174 -7.92 12.79 9.37
C GLU A 174 -8.19 13.47 10.72
N ARG A 175 -7.63 14.67 10.96
CA ARG A 175 -7.89 15.45 12.15
C ARG A 175 -9.36 15.87 12.25
N LEU A 176 -9.96 16.31 11.15
CA LEU A 176 -11.39 16.66 11.08
C LEU A 176 -12.27 15.42 11.34
N PHE A 177 -11.90 14.28 10.76
CA PHE A 177 -12.60 13.01 10.97
C PHE A 177 -12.47 12.53 12.41
N ALA A 178 -11.29 12.65 13.02
CA ALA A 178 -11.09 12.31 14.42
C ALA A 178 -11.90 13.20 15.37
N ALA A 179 -11.91 14.52 15.12
CA ALA A 179 -12.65 15.48 15.94
C ALA A 179 -14.18 15.36 15.81
N ASN A 180 -14.69 14.77 14.71
CA ASN A 180 -16.11 14.60 14.45
C ASN A 180 -16.49 13.13 14.22
N SER A 181 -15.77 12.21 14.83
CA SER A 181 -15.89 10.76 14.57
C SER A 181 -17.25 10.17 14.97
N ASP A 182 -17.97 10.82 15.84
CA ASP A 182 -19.34 10.49 16.23
C ASP A 182 -20.41 11.00 15.25
N ARG A 183 -20.13 12.08 14.53
CA ARG A 183 -21.06 12.78 13.64
C ARG A 183 -20.86 12.39 12.17
N LEU A 184 -19.60 12.26 11.74
CA LEU A 184 -19.29 11.86 10.38
C LEU A 184 -19.50 10.37 10.20
N ARG A 185 -20.02 9.99 9.04
CA ARG A 185 -20.43 8.62 8.76
C ARG A 185 -19.70 8.04 7.56
N ILE A 186 -19.50 6.74 7.62
CA ILE A 186 -19.13 5.86 6.52
C ILE A 186 -20.28 4.85 6.46
N GLY A 187 -21.18 5.04 5.51
CA GLY A 187 -22.46 4.38 5.54
C GLY A 187 -23.34 4.82 6.70
N LYS A 188 -24.05 3.88 7.26
CA LYS A 188 -24.85 4.14 8.47
C LYS A 188 -24.01 4.19 9.75
N LYS A 189 -22.76 3.74 9.70
CA LYS A 189 -21.86 3.75 10.86
C LYS A 189 -21.16 5.08 10.99
N SER A 190 -21.04 5.61 12.22
CA SER A 190 -20.11 6.70 12.46
C SER A 190 -18.66 6.20 12.27
N ILE A 191 -17.74 7.12 12.00
CA ILE A 191 -16.31 6.79 11.90
C ILE A 191 -15.84 6.04 13.16
N GLN A 192 -16.32 6.43 14.33
CA GLN A 192 -16.03 5.76 15.58
C GLN A 192 -16.52 4.30 15.59
N GLN A 193 -17.75 4.05 15.12
CA GLN A 193 -18.31 2.69 15.03
C GLN A 193 -17.54 1.84 14.00
N PHE A 194 -17.13 2.43 12.86
CA PHE A 194 -16.31 1.77 11.87
C PHE A 194 -14.96 1.34 12.47
N ARG A 195 -14.26 2.24 13.16
CA ARG A 195 -13.00 1.93 13.85
C ARG A 195 -13.16 0.84 14.92
N ARG A 196 -14.21 0.90 15.74
CA ARG A 196 -14.50 -0.14 16.72
C ARG A 196 -14.74 -1.50 16.07
N SER A 197 -15.50 -1.56 15.00
CA SER A 197 -15.76 -2.85 14.31
C SER A 197 -14.48 -3.47 13.75
N PHE A 198 -13.51 -2.64 13.36
CA PHE A 198 -12.18 -3.10 12.98
C PHE A 198 -11.41 -3.64 14.17
N GLN A 199 -11.33 -2.86 15.26
CA GLN A 199 -10.63 -3.25 16.47
C GLN A 199 -11.17 -4.56 17.07
N GLU A 200 -12.49 -4.70 17.15
CA GLU A 200 -13.15 -5.89 17.71
C GLU A 200 -12.91 -7.17 16.88
N LYS A 201 -12.82 -7.04 15.57
CA LYS A 201 -12.69 -8.18 14.65
C LYS A 201 -11.24 -8.53 14.31
N TYR A 202 -10.38 -7.52 14.26
CA TYR A 202 -8.95 -7.71 14.00
C TYR A 202 -8.17 -8.07 15.24
N ASP A 203 -8.77 -7.87 16.43
CA ASP A 203 -8.20 -8.20 17.74
C ASP A 203 -6.80 -7.59 17.92
N LEU A 204 -6.72 -6.28 17.62
CA LEU A 204 -5.52 -5.50 17.90
C LEU A 204 -5.30 -5.52 19.41
N VAL A 205 -4.17 -6.09 19.80
CA VAL A 205 -3.79 -6.27 21.21
C VAL A 205 -3.94 -4.98 21.99
N ASP A 206 -4.50 -5.07 23.19
CA ASP A 206 -4.80 -3.97 24.16
C ASP A 206 -3.73 -2.88 24.35
N SER A 207 -2.48 -3.13 23.99
CA SER A 207 -1.38 -2.18 24.12
C SER A 207 -1.56 -0.90 23.28
N ASP A 208 -2.18 -1.01 22.11
CA ASP A 208 -2.40 0.14 21.22
C ASP A 208 -3.67 0.90 21.59
N ILE A 209 -4.64 0.23 22.22
CA ILE A 209 -5.89 0.84 22.70
C ILE A 209 -5.62 1.72 23.93
N GLN A 210 -4.75 1.28 24.85
CA GLN A 210 -4.41 2.02 26.06
C GLN A 210 -3.63 3.31 25.78
N THR A 211 -2.88 3.37 24.69
CA THR A 211 -2.12 4.56 24.29
C THR A 211 -2.95 5.58 23.50
N GLY A 212 -4.20 5.27 23.15
CA GLY A 212 -5.06 6.12 22.31
C GLY A 212 -4.59 6.23 20.85
N ARG A 213 -3.62 5.44 20.45
CA ARG A 213 -3.01 5.43 19.10
C ARG A 213 -3.53 4.26 18.26
N GLY A 214 -4.84 4.22 18.02
CA GLY A 214 -5.39 3.29 17.03
C GLY A 214 -4.85 3.58 15.62
N LYS A 215 -4.85 2.57 14.74
CA LYS A 215 -4.42 2.75 13.33
C LYS A 215 -5.13 3.95 12.68
N PRO A 216 -4.43 4.75 11.86
CA PRO A 216 -5.03 5.87 11.13
C PRO A 216 -6.24 5.44 10.31
N LEU A 217 -7.23 6.32 10.18
CA LEU A 217 -8.44 6.00 9.42
C LEU A 217 -8.12 5.70 7.95
N ALA A 218 -7.15 6.42 7.38
CA ALA A 218 -6.72 6.21 6.01
C ALA A 218 -6.18 4.80 5.77
N GLU A 219 -5.39 4.25 6.68
CA GLU A 219 -4.91 2.87 6.60
C GLU A 219 -6.07 1.87 6.65
N LEU A 220 -7.06 2.08 7.55
CA LEU A 220 -8.24 1.23 7.63
C LEU A 220 -9.09 1.29 6.36
N LEU A 221 -9.25 2.48 5.77
CA LEU A 221 -9.93 2.65 4.50
C LEU A 221 -9.16 1.99 3.35
N THR A 222 -7.83 2.11 3.36
CA THR A 222 -6.95 1.40 2.40
C THR A 222 -7.23 -0.09 2.44
N VAL A 223 -7.22 -0.70 3.61
CA VAL A 223 -7.51 -2.14 3.78
C VAL A 223 -8.91 -2.49 3.30
N GLY A 224 -9.92 -1.70 3.67
CA GLY A 224 -11.30 -1.90 3.22
C GLY A 224 -11.46 -1.84 1.69
N ILE A 225 -10.75 -0.93 1.04
CA ILE A 225 -10.72 -0.78 -0.42
C ILE A 225 -10.05 -2.01 -1.06
N ILE A 226 -8.83 -2.35 -0.61
CA ILE A 226 -8.02 -3.44 -1.17
C ILE A 226 -8.73 -4.78 -1.04
N THR A 227 -9.37 -5.04 0.08
CA THR A 227 -10.05 -6.31 0.34
C THR A 227 -11.47 -6.37 -0.22
N SER A 228 -11.97 -5.31 -0.87
CA SER A 228 -13.31 -5.28 -1.47
C SER A 228 -13.46 -6.27 -2.62
N SER A 229 -14.69 -6.70 -2.90
CA SER A 229 -14.98 -7.64 -3.97
C SER A 229 -14.62 -7.09 -5.36
N ARG A 230 -14.85 -5.79 -5.60
CA ARG A 230 -14.51 -5.16 -6.88
C ARG A 230 -13.01 -5.07 -7.07
N PHE A 231 -12.26 -4.64 -6.04
CA PHE A 231 -10.82 -4.60 -6.12
C PHE A 231 -10.21 -6.01 -6.30
N ALA A 232 -10.73 -7.01 -5.63
CA ALA A 232 -10.30 -8.40 -5.82
C ALA A 232 -10.50 -8.88 -7.26
N ARG A 233 -11.64 -8.56 -7.88
CA ARG A 233 -11.86 -8.88 -9.31
C ARG A 233 -10.88 -8.14 -10.22
N PHE A 234 -10.62 -6.86 -9.96
CA PHE A 234 -9.62 -6.08 -10.68
C PHE A 234 -8.22 -6.69 -10.52
N TYR A 235 -7.80 -6.99 -9.28
CA TYR A 235 -6.48 -7.51 -8.98
C TYR A 235 -6.19 -8.85 -9.70
N ARG A 236 -7.20 -9.72 -9.78
CA ARG A 236 -7.09 -10.97 -10.56
C ARG A 236 -6.86 -10.75 -12.06
N LEU A 237 -7.27 -9.60 -12.60
CA LEU A 237 -7.05 -9.25 -14.01
C LEU A 237 -5.62 -8.77 -14.30
N LEU A 238 -4.83 -8.43 -13.29
CA LEU A 238 -3.47 -7.93 -13.49
C LEU A 238 -2.60 -8.95 -14.25
N PRO A 239 -1.70 -8.48 -15.11
CA PRO A 239 -0.73 -9.35 -15.79
C PRO A 239 0.09 -10.16 -14.79
N GLY A 240 0.29 -11.45 -15.07
CA GLY A 240 1.09 -12.34 -14.23
C GLY A 240 0.40 -12.83 -12.93
N GLN A 241 -0.84 -12.40 -12.65
CA GLN A 241 -1.60 -12.96 -11.54
C GLN A 241 -2.14 -14.36 -11.88
N PRO A 242 -2.08 -15.31 -10.94
CA PRO A 242 -2.70 -16.63 -11.10
C PRO A 242 -4.22 -16.49 -11.18
N ASP A 243 -4.86 -17.44 -11.84
CA ASP A 243 -6.34 -17.51 -11.90
C ASP A 243 -6.94 -18.19 -10.66
N THR A 244 -6.47 -17.76 -9.49
CA THR A 244 -6.92 -18.21 -8.18
C THR A 244 -7.61 -17.07 -7.45
N ASP A 245 -8.19 -17.35 -6.29
CA ASP A 245 -8.73 -16.30 -5.43
C ASP A 245 -7.59 -15.35 -4.99
N PRO A 246 -7.66 -14.04 -5.29
CA PRO A 246 -6.63 -13.09 -4.89
C PRO A 246 -6.72 -12.67 -3.43
N LEU A 247 -7.74 -13.09 -2.69
CA LEU A 247 -7.97 -12.64 -1.30
C LEU A 247 -6.77 -12.89 -0.38
N PRO A 248 -6.07 -14.03 -0.43
CA PRO A 248 -4.87 -14.23 0.38
C PRO A 248 -3.77 -13.20 0.09
N ASP A 249 -3.50 -12.88 -1.19
CA ASP A 249 -2.53 -11.86 -1.57
C ASP A 249 -2.96 -10.45 -1.08
N LEU A 250 -4.24 -10.14 -1.18
CA LEU A 250 -4.79 -8.86 -0.73
C LEU A 250 -4.76 -8.71 0.79
N CYS A 251 -4.95 -9.81 1.53
CA CYS A 251 -4.77 -9.82 2.98
C CYS A 251 -3.31 -9.62 3.36
N ASP A 252 -2.37 -10.26 2.67
CA ASP A 252 -0.93 -10.07 2.90
C ASP A 252 -0.50 -8.62 2.60
N ILE A 253 -0.96 -8.04 1.47
CA ILE A 253 -0.73 -6.62 1.15
C ILE A 253 -1.28 -5.72 2.25
N SER A 254 -2.50 -5.98 2.72
CA SER A 254 -3.14 -5.21 3.79
C SER A 254 -2.38 -5.31 5.11
N THR A 255 -1.84 -6.49 5.43
CA THR A 255 -0.98 -6.71 6.59
C THR A 255 0.29 -5.85 6.51
N LEU A 256 0.93 -5.81 5.34
CA LEU A 256 2.11 -4.95 5.10
C LEU A 256 1.76 -3.45 5.24
N VAL A 257 0.62 -3.02 4.71
CA VAL A 257 0.14 -1.63 4.84
C VAL A 257 -0.09 -1.25 6.31
N LEU A 258 -0.61 -2.18 7.11
CA LEU A 258 -0.81 -1.97 8.55
C LEU A 258 0.51 -2.02 9.36
N GLY A 259 1.63 -2.33 8.72
CA GLY A 259 2.93 -2.46 9.38
C GLY A 259 3.09 -3.74 10.19
N ASP A 260 2.25 -4.74 9.91
CA ASP A 260 2.30 -6.04 10.57
C ASP A 260 3.07 -7.07 9.72
N ARG A 261 3.43 -8.20 10.32
CA ARG A 261 4.23 -9.26 9.67
C ARG A 261 3.33 -10.30 9.02
N ILE A 262 3.67 -10.71 7.80
CA ILE A 262 2.98 -11.81 7.12
C ILE A 262 3.34 -13.15 7.77
N GLU A 263 4.63 -13.37 8.07
CA GLU A 263 5.12 -14.56 8.76
C GLU A 263 6.04 -14.17 9.93
N PRO A 264 6.11 -14.96 11.01
CA PRO A 264 6.92 -14.64 12.20
C PRO A 264 8.43 -14.47 11.92
N ASN A 265 8.93 -15.08 10.86
CA ASN A 265 10.34 -15.04 10.45
C ASN A 265 10.65 -14.00 9.37
N ASP A 266 9.67 -13.27 8.89
CA ASP A 266 9.85 -12.18 7.91
C ASP A 266 10.24 -10.88 8.62
N PHE A 267 11.45 -10.86 9.19
CA PHE A 267 11.92 -9.71 9.98
C PHE A 267 12.23 -8.47 9.16
N ALA A 268 12.44 -8.58 7.85
CA ALA A 268 12.97 -7.48 7.06
C ALA A 268 11.95 -6.82 6.13
N LEU A 269 11.00 -7.56 5.56
CA LEU A 269 10.14 -7.03 4.49
C LEU A 269 9.11 -6.00 4.97
N PRO A 270 8.36 -6.21 6.06
CA PRO A 270 7.43 -5.19 6.56
C PRO A 270 8.15 -3.93 7.01
N GLU A 271 9.36 -4.06 7.58
CA GLU A 271 10.16 -2.93 8.05
C GLU A 271 10.66 -2.03 6.90
N LEU A 272 10.68 -2.53 5.67
CA LEU A 272 11.01 -1.71 4.49
C LEU A 272 9.92 -0.68 4.18
N LEU A 273 8.67 -0.95 4.57
CA LEU A 273 7.51 -0.06 4.33
C LEU A 273 7.04 0.66 5.60
N SER A 274 7.21 0.07 6.77
CA SER A 274 6.65 0.57 8.05
C SER A 274 7.66 0.47 9.21
N GLY A 275 8.96 0.60 8.94
CA GLY A 275 10.03 0.52 9.93
C GLY A 275 10.40 1.88 10.56
N PRO A 276 11.42 1.91 11.43
CA PRO A 276 11.97 3.15 11.95
C PRO A 276 12.57 4.05 10.87
N VAL A 277 13.22 3.45 9.86
CA VAL A 277 13.70 4.08 8.62
C VAL A 277 13.20 3.22 7.48
N ASP A 278 12.13 3.63 6.87
CA ASP A 278 11.41 2.90 5.83
C ASP A 278 11.33 3.69 4.51
N ALA A 279 10.81 3.04 3.48
CA ALA A 279 10.70 3.62 2.17
C ALA A 279 9.76 4.83 2.11
N ASP A 280 8.70 4.81 2.92
CA ASP A 280 7.75 5.91 3.05
C ASP A 280 8.46 7.16 3.61
N LYS A 281 9.19 7.01 4.73
CA LYS A 281 9.96 8.10 5.33
C LYS A 281 11.07 8.60 4.42
N ILE A 282 11.78 7.71 3.76
CA ILE A 282 12.86 8.10 2.82
C ILE A 282 12.29 8.95 1.70
N ASP A 283 11.16 8.55 1.07
CA ASP A 283 10.59 9.34 -0.02
C ASP A 283 10.09 10.69 0.47
N TYR A 284 9.22 10.74 1.50
CA TYR A 284 8.64 12.03 1.90
C TYR A 284 9.69 13.00 2.45
N MET A 285 10.69 12.53 3.21
CA MET A 285 11.74 13.41 3.72
C MET A 285 12.56 14.03 2.60
N ILE A 286 12.92 13.27 1.58
CA ILE A 286 13.66 13.78 0.43
C ILE A 286 12.75 14.68 -0.42
N ARG A 287 11.52 14.28 -0.66
CA ARG A 287 10.55 14.99 -1.49
C ARG A 287 10.14 16.33 -0.87
N ASP A 288 9.89 16.37 0.43
CA ASP A 288 9.55 17.60 1.17
C ASP A 288 10.73 18.57 1.27
N ALA A 289 11.95 18.03 1.38
CA ALA A 289 13.18 18.83 1.43
C ALA A 289 13.63 19.34 0.04
N HIS A 290 13.15 18.72 -1.05
CA HIS A 290 13.59 19.04 -2.39
C HIS A 290 13.09 20.41 -2.83
N LYS A 291 14.02 21.33 -3.03
CA LYS A 291 13.77 22.61 -3.71
C LYS A 291 14.01 22.36 -5.20
N PRO A 292 13.03 22.63 -6.08
CA PRO A 292 13.30 22.54 -7.51
C PRO A 292 14.48 23.47 -7.83
N GLU A 293 15.59 22.88 -8.29
CA GLU A 293 16.68 23.67 -8.82
C GLU A 293 16.11 24.47 -9.99
N HIS A 294 16.33 25.77 -9.96
CA HIS A 294 16.01 26.61 -11.10
C HIS A 294 16.82 26.09 -12.28
N VAL A 295 16.17 25.45 -13.23
CA VAL A 295 16.72 25.18 -14.54
C VAL A 295 16.86 26.56 -15.19
N ASN A 296 18.09 27.12 -15.14
CA ASN A 296 18.46 28.29 -15.90
C ASN A 296 18.53 27.95 -17.39
#